data_113351750e136b70db610b7ca363c70f
#
_entry.id   113351750e136b70db610b7ca363c70f
#
_cell.length_a   1.000
_cell.length_b   1.000
_cell.length_c   1.000
_cell.angle_alpha   90.00
_cell.angle_beta   90.00
_cell.angle_gamma   90.00
#
_symmetry.space_group_name_H-M   'P 1'
#
loop_
_entity.id
_entity.type
_entity.pdbx_description
1 polymer ?
#
loop_
_entity_poly.entity_id
_entity_poly.type
_entity_poly.pdbx_seq_one_letter_code
_entity_poly.pdbx_strand_id
1 'polypeptide(L)'
;MELTYTIKRSSRRRKLTITVERDRSVVVHAPESTSEEKIRAVVESKRQWIYEKTGHVQKYALPHPPGKEMVNGESALYLGRQYQIEMVRDGSEKIRFEQRFLIPAHLSDERRQVLRSWYMDRAKEKILPRARKFAVDLGVAFANARIVDNRYRWGSCTTRDNIRFNWRLIKAPMYVVDYVIIHELAHLLEANHTPRFWNIVRAQSPKMDKAKQWLLENGQILEEEI
;
A
#
# COMPACT_ATOMS: atom_id res chain seq x y z
N MET A 1 26.09 -17.00 -4.42
CA MET A 1 25.40 -16.32 -3.30
C MET A 1 24.13 -17.11 -2.99
N GLU A 2 23.96 -17.52 -1.75
CA GLU A 2 22.80 -18.34 -1.33
C GLU A 2 21.58 -17.44 -1.19
N LEU A 3 20.43 -17.86 -1.74
CA LEU A 3 19.17 -17.12 -1.67
C LEU A 3 18.54 -17.30 -0.28
N THR A 4 18.52 -16.22 0.51
CA THR A 4 17.84 -16.21 1.80
C THR A 4 16.33 -15.98 1.60
N TYR A 5 15.50 -16.83 2.18
CA TYR A 5 14.05 -16.70 2.12
C TYR A 5 13.37 -17.25 3.39
N THR A 6 12.17 -16.74 3.67
CA THR A 6 11.33 -17.19 4.79
C THR A 6 10.21 -18.09 4.28
N ILE A 7 9.97 -19.23 4.94
CA ILE A 7 8.88 -20.14 4.59
C ILE A 7 7.69 -19.86 5.51
N LYS A 8 6.53 -19.59 4.93
CA LYS A 8 5.23 -19.48 5.64
C LYS A 8 4.33 -20.63 5.19
N ARG A 9 4.05 -21.56 6.11
CA ARG A 9 3.18 -22.70 5.88
C ARG A 9 1.73 -22.42 6.27
N SER A 10 0.79 -23.06 5.59
CA SER A 10 -0.65 -22.94 5.90
C SER A 10 -1.43 -24.14 5.39
N SER A 11 -2.27 -24.73 6.24
CA SER A 11 -3.20 -25.83 5.92
C SER A 11 -4.28 -25.43 4.89
N ARG A 12 -4.60 -24.12 4.81
CA ARG A 12 -5.59 -23.58 3.84
C ARG A 12 -5.04 -23.41 2.42
N ARG A 13 -3.72 -23.53 2.24
CA ARG A 13 -3.09 -23.36 0.93
C ARG A 13 -2.97 -24.69 0.19
N ARG A 14 -3.24 -24.62 -1.13
CA ARG A 14 -3.09 -25.78 -2.05
C ARG A 14 -1.93 -25.61 -3.02
N LYS A 15 -1.34 -24.41 -3.12
CA LYS A 15 -0.27 -24.09 -4.09
C LYS A 15 0.89 -23.41 -3.38
N LEU A 16 2.11 -23.72 -3.83
CA LEU A 16 3.33 -23.01 -3.45
C LEU A 16 3.42 -21.71 -4.28
N THR A 17 3.70 -20.60 -3.60
CA THR A 17 3.93 -19.30 -4.25
C THR A 17 5.13 -18.60 -3.65
N ILE A 18 5.92 -17.91 -4.48
CA ILE A 18 7.03 -17.09 -4.06
C ILE A 18 6.62 -15.63 -4.19
N THR A 19 6.83 -14.85 -3.16
CA THR A 19 6.59 -13.40 -3.13
C THR A 19 7.89 -12.69 -2.81
N VAL A 20 8.25 -11.68 -3.57
CA VAL A 20 9.32 -10.75 -3.22
C VAL A 20 8.66 -9.49 -2.68
N GLU A 21 8.84 -9.25 -1.40
CA GLU A 21 8.24 -8.12 -0.69
C GLU A 21 8.90 -6.79 -1.08
N ARG A 22 8.36 -5.67 -0.64
CA ARG A 22 8.92 -4.35 -0.97
C ARG A 22 10.29 -4.13 -0.34
N ASP A 23 10.51 -4.66 0.85
CA ASP A 23 11.78 -4.65 1.56
C ASP A 23 12.82 -5.61 0.98
N ARG A 24 12.56 -6.17 -0.22
CA ARG A 24 13.37 -7.16 -0.91
C ARG A 24 13.43 -8.54 -0.23
N SER A 25 12.75 -8.74 0.88
CA SER A 25 12.65 -10.07 1.49
C SER A 25 11.91 -11.04 0.58
N VAL A 26 12.34 -12.29 0.55
CA VAL A 26 11.71 -13.35 -0.23
C VAL A 26 10.91 -14.22 0.70
N VAL A 27 9.61 -14.34 0.45
CA VAL A 27 8.70 -15.16 1.25
C VAL A 27 8.11 -16.27 0.38
N VAL A 28 8.30 -17.50 0.82
CA VAL A 28 7.72 -18.68 0.18
C VAL A 28 6.50 -19.12 0.99
N HIS A 29 5.35 -19.04 0.37
CA HIS A 29 4.11 -19.53 0.95
C HIS A 29 3.85 -20.95 0.44
N ALA A 30 3.79 -21.92 1.33
CA ALA A 30 3.63 -23.32 0.98
C ALA A 30 2.46 -23.99 1.72
N PRO A 31 1.82 -25.03 1.13
CA PRO A 31 0.99 -25.96 1.88
C PRO A 31 1.80 -26.63 3.01
N GLU A 32 1.14 -27.00 4.08
CA GLU A 32 1.79 -27.63 5.24
C GLU A 32 2.53 -28.93 4.89
N SER A 33 1.95 -29.70 3.98
CA SER A 33 2.47 -31.00 3.51
C SER A 33 3.62 -30.90 2.50
N THR A 34 4.04 -29.68 2.09
CA THR A 34 5.10 -29.54 1.06
C THR A 34 6.47 -29.78 1.69
N SER A 35 7.26 -30.70 1.13
CA SER A 35 8.62 -30.98 1.59
C SER A 35 9.57 -29.80 1.35
N GLU A 36 10.60 -29.64 2.17
CA GLU A 36 11.59 -28.58 2.01
C GLU A 36 12.40 -28.72 0.74
N GLU A 37 12.68 -29.95 0.30
CA GLU A 37 13.34 -30.23 -0.96
C GLU A 37 12.55 -29.67 -2.16
N LYS A 38 11.23 -29.88 -2.15
CA LYS A 38 10.33 -29.34 -3.18
C LYS A 38 10.31 -27.80 -3.14
N ILE A 39 10.28 -27.19 -1.95
CA ILE A 39 10.36 -25.74 -1.81
C ILE A 39 11.68 -25.24 -2.38
N ARG A 40 12.79 -25.84 -2.00
CA ARG A 40 14.13 -25.47 -2.48
C ARG A 40 14.24 -25.59 -4.00
N ALA A 41 13.75 -26.68 -4.57
CA ALA A 41 13.76 -26.90 -6.02
C ALA A 41 12.95 -25.81 -6.77
N VAL A 42 11.78 -25.43 -6.25
CA VAL A 42 10.97 -24.35 -6.84
C VAL A 42 11.64 -22.99 -6.69
N VAL A 43 12.23 -22.68 -5.54
CA VAL A 43 12.98 -21.42 -5.33
C VAL A 43 14.15 -21.35 -6.31
N GLU A 44 14.91 -22.44 -6.45
CA GLU A 44 16.04 -22.51 -7.35
C GLU A 44 15.62 -22.35 -8.82
N SER A 45 14.54 -23.00 -9.23
CA SER A 45 13.99 -22.84 -10.60
C SER A 45 13.52 -21.41 -10.92
N LYS A 46 13.27 -20.59 -9.88
CA LYS A 46 12.86 -19.18 -9.99
C LYS A 46 13.97 -18.19 -9.60
N ARG A 47 15.21 -18.67 -9.40
CA ARG A 47 16.35 -17.86 -8.95
C ARG A 47 16.52 -16.58 -9.76
N GLN A 48 16.55 -16.69 -11.09
CA GLN A 48 16.70 -15.54 -11.99
C GLN A 48 15.56 -14.52 -11.78
N TRP A 49 14.33 -14.98 -11.77
CA TRP A 49 13.15 -14.13 -11.52
C TRP A 49 13.20 -13.44 -10.14
N ILE A 50 13.66 -14.16 -9.09
CA ILE A 50 13.82 -13.59 -7.74
C ILE A 50 14.87 -12.48 -7.78
N TYR A 51 16.02 -12.66 -8.41
CA TYR A 51 17.04 -11.62 -8.54
C TYR A 51 16.52 -10.39 -9.28
N GLU A 52 15.83 -10.57 -10.40
CA GLU A 52 15.21 -9.45 -11.12
C GLU A 52 14.21 -8.69 -10.25
N LYS A 53 13.40 -9.41 -9.46
CA LYS A 53 12.42 -8.80 -8.57
C LYS A 53 13.06 -8.13 -7.34
N THR A 54 14.08 -8.69 -6.75
CA THR A 54 14.79 -8.08 -5.61
C THR A 54 15.61 -6.87 -6.04
N GLY A 55 16.15 -6.85 -7.26
CA GLY A 55 16.85 -5.71 -7.85
C GLY A 55 15.94 -4.63 -8.42
N HIS A 56 14.62 -4.85 -8.45
CA HIS A 56 13.69 -3.90 -9.06
C HIS A 56 13.65 -2.58 -8.28
N VAL A 57 13.71 -1.45 -9.02
CA VAL A 57 13.77 -0.10 -8.44
C VAL A 57 12.61 0.25 -7.50
N GLN A 58 11.46 -0.43 -7.61
CA GLN A 58 10.32 -0.26 -6.70
C GLN A 58 10.47 -0.99 -5.36
N LYS A 59 11.59 -1.68 -5.13
CA LYS A 59 11.89 -2.35 -3.86
C LYS A 59 12.76 -1.44 -2.99
N TYR A 60 12.43 -1.37 -1.71
CA TYR A 60 13.14 -0.50 -0.78
C TYR A 60 14.23 -1.26 -0.06
N ALA A 61 15.38 -0.60 0.15
CA ALA A 61 16.44 -1.14 0.98
C ALA A 61 16.06 -1.07 2.47
N LEU A 62 16.44 -2.09 3.24
CA LEU A 62 16.38 -2.04 4.70
C LEU A 62 17.59 -1.27 5.27
N PRO A 63 17.47 -0.66 6.47
CA PRO A 63 16.31 -0.68 7.36
C PRO A 63 15.29 0.41 7.03
N HIS A 64 14.02 0.21 7.43
CA HIS A 64 13.06 1.30 7.49
C HIS A 64 13.53 2.34 8.51
N PRO A 65 13.36 3.65 8.23
CA PRO A 65 13.62 4.65 9.25
C PRO A 65 12.79 4.34 10.50
N PRO A 66 13.35 4.56 11.70
CA PRO A 66 12.59 4.37 12.94
C PRO A 66 11.32 5.20 12.88
N GLY A 67 10.22 4.64 13.35
CA GLY A 67 8.93 5.33 13.38
C GLY A 67 9.03 6.58 14.23
N LYS A 68 8.31 7.63 13.85
CA LYS A 68 8.23 8.88 14.60
C LYS A 68 7.55 8.66 15.96
N GLU A 69 7.93 9.44 16.95
CA GLU A 69 7.30 9.36 18.26
C GLU A 69 5.92 10.03 18.29
N MET A 70 5.61 10.87 17.30
CA MET A 70 4.37 11.64 17.17
C MET A 70 4.18 12.65 18.32
N VAL A 71 5.23 13.40 18.58
CA VAL A 71 5.29 14.43 19.62
C VAL A 71 5.26 15.85 19.03
N ASN A 72 5.15 16.87 19.91
CA ASN A 72 5.21 18.28 19.51
C ASN A 72 6.46 18.58 18.66
N GLY A 73 6.26 19.28 17.56
CA GLY A 73 7.33 19.69 16.65
C GLY A 73 7.66 18.66 15.57
N GLU A 74 7.26 17.40 15.71
CA GLU A 74 7.34 16.43 14.61
C GLU A 74 6.27 16.72 13.55
N SER A 75 6.43 16.11 12.39
CA SER A 75 5.48 16.24 11.29
C SER A 75 4.98 14.90 10.80
N ALA A 76 3.75 14.88 10.30
CA ALA A 76 3.13 13.74 9.69
C ALA A 76 2.68 14.06 8.25
N LEU A 77 2.82 13.09 7.37
CA LEU A 77 2.53 13.24 5.94
C LEU A 77 1.04 13.04 5.67
N TYR A 78 0.40 14.01 4.99
CA TYR A 78 -1.00 13.92 4.57
C TYR A 78 -1.19 14.59 3.21
N LEU A 79 -1.82 13.91 2.27
CA LEU A 79 -2.07 14.39 0.91
C LEU A 79 -0.81 14.94 0.20
N GLY A 80 0.34 14.31 0.45
CA GLY A 80 1.62 14.66 -0.15
C GLY A 80 2.35 15.83 0.50
N ARG A 81 1.91 16.30 1.65
CA ARG A 81 2.54 17.41 2.40
C ARG A 81 2.80 17.00 3.84
N GLN A 82 3.89 17.50 4.40
CA GLN A 82 4.20 17.36 5.82
C GLN A 82 3.45 18.44 6.61
N TYR A 83 2.82 18.02 7.71
CA TYR A 83 2.10 18.90 8.62
C TYR A 83 2.58 18.65 10.05
N GLN A 84 2.78 19.72 10.80
CA GLN A 84 3.24 19.64 12.18
C GLN A 84 2.22 18.94 13.09
N ILE A 85 2.73 18.28 14.10
CA ILE A 85 1.95 17.68 15.19
C ILE A 85 2.01 18.63 16.39
N GLU A 86 0.86 18.89 16.97
CA GLU A 86 0.68 19.68 18.17
C GLU A 86 -0.20 18.92 19.17
N MET A 87 0.31 18.74 20.37
CA MET A 87 -0.44 18.16 21.49
C MET A 87 -1.24 19.27 22.18
N VAL A 88 -2.57 19.15 22.19
CA VAL A 88 -3.49 20.19 22.69
C VAL A 88 -4.19 19.80 23.99
N ARG A 89 -4.46 20.78 24.86
CA ARG A 89 -5.21 20.62 26.13
C ARG A 89 -6.47 21.47 26.11
N ASP A 90 -7.27 21.32 25.04
CA ASP A 90 -8.45 22.15 24.80
C ASP A 90 -9.77 21.39 25.04
N GLY A 91 -9.72 20.23 25.71
CA GLY A 91 -10.89 19.40 26.00
C GLY A 91 -11.41 18.59 24.82
N SER A 92 -10.75 18.62 23.66
CA SER A 92 -11.13 17.78 22.52
C SER A 92 -10.84 16.31 22.81
N GLU A 93 -11.72 15.42 22.32
CA GLU A 93 -11.59 13.96 22.49
C GLU A 93 -10.98 13.26 21.29
N LYS A 94 -10.86 13.95 20.14
CA LYS A 94 -10.43 13.35 18.87
C LYS A 94 -9.36 14.22 18.21
N ILE A 95 -8.54 13.56 17.38
CA ILE A 95 -7.61 14.29 16.50
C ILE A 95 -8.40 15.19 15.55
N ARG A 96 -7.97 16.44 15.45
CA ARG A 96 -8.42 17.42 14.45
C ARG A 96 -7.28 17.74 13.50
N PHE A 97 -7.64 18.10 12.28
CA PHE A 97 -6.70 18.55 11.27
C PHE A 97 -7.08 19.95 10.80
N GLU A 98 -6.24 20.92 11.15
CA GLU A 98 -6.39 22.34 10.86
C GLU A 98 -5.06 22.88 10.29
N GLN A 99 -4.62 22.35 9.14
CA GLN A 99 -3.27 22.55 8.56
C GLN A 99 -2.12 22.09 9.48
N ARG A 100 -2.44 21.48 10.59
CA ARG A 100 -1.58 20.76 11.53
C ARG A 100 -2.40 19.66 12.18
N PHE A 101 -1.76 18.65 12.73
CA PHE A 101 -2.43 17.61 13.50
C PHE A 101 -2.54 18.06 14.96
N LEU A 102 -3.76 18.31 15.42
CA LEU A 102 -4.06 18.62 16.81
C LEU A 102 -4.44 17.33 17.53
N ILE A 103 -3.51 16.82 18.35
CA ILE A 103 -3.71 15.55 19.07
C ILE A 103 -3.99 15.91 20.55
N PRO A 104 -5.13 15.46 21.12
CA PRO A 104 -5.43 15.69 22.53
C PRO A 104 -4.35 15.09 23.43
N ALA A 105 -3.85 15.88 24.39
CA ALA A 105 -2.71 15.49 25.24
C ALA A 105 -2.99 14.24 26.11
N HIS A 106 -4.26 13.99 26.46
CA HIS A 106 -4.62 12.77 27.20
C HIS A 106 -4.52 11.47 26.38
N LEU A 107 -4.42 11.57 25.03
CA LEU A 107 -4.20 10.44 24.12
C LEU A 107 -2.70 10.17 23.85
N SER A 108 -1.80 10.76 24.63
CA SER A 108 -0.34 10.65 24.41
C SER A 108 0.15 9.20 24.29
N ASP A 109 -0.36 8.29 25.08
CA ASP A 109 0.05 6.89 25.06
C ASP A 109 -0.52 6.10 23.88
N GLU A 110 -1.68 6.51 23.37
CA GLU A 110 -2.37 5.89 22.24
C GLU A 110 -2.20 6.67 20.93
N ARG A 111 -1.43 7.76 20.92
CA ARG A 111 -1.33 8.72 19.81
C ARG A 111 -1.08 8.08 18.46
N ARG A 112 -0.25 7.04 18.39
CA ARG A 112 0.03 6.30 17.15
C ARG A 112 -1.21 5.57 16.65
N GLN A 113 -1.91 4.87 17.53
CA GLN A 113 -3.11 4.12 17.19
C GLN A 113 -4.24 5.06 16.76
N VAL A 114 -4.42 6.17 17.48
CA VAL A 114 -5.46 7.18 17.19
C VAL A 114 -5.16 7.89 15.87
N LEU A 115 -3.90 8.25 15.60
CA LEU A 115 -3.50 8.85 14.32
C LEU A 115 -3.69 7.86 13.15
N ARG A 116 -3.34 6.59 13.33
CA ARG A 116 -3.59 5.56 12.34
C ARG A 116 -5.08 5.40 12.04
N SER A 117 -5.93 5.39 13.07
CA SER A 117 -7.39 5.34 12.92
C SER A 117 -7.90 6.55 12.14
N TRP A 118 -7.41 7.74 12.47
CA TRP A 118 -7.72 8.97 11.75
C TRP A 118 -7.37 8.88 10.26
N TYR A 119 -6.18 8.37 9.91
CA TYR A 119 -5.79 8.17 8.52
C TYR A 119 -6.69 7.16 7.80
N MET A 120 -7.06 6.07 8.47
CA MET A 120 -7.98 5.08 7.89
C MET A 120 -9.35 5.69 7.57
N ASP A 121 -9.87 6.56 8.44
CA ASP A 121 -11.15 7.24 8.20
C ASP A 121 -11.03 8.28 7.09
N ARG A 122 -9.95 9.07 7.04
CA ARG A 122 -9.68 9.98 5.91
C ARG A 122 -9.51 9.22 4.59
N ALA A 123 -8.88 8.03 4.62
CA ALA A 123 -8.77 7.19 3.43
C ALA A 123 -10.15 6.71 2.94
N LYS A 124 -11.03 6.25 3.85
CA LYS A 124 -12.41 5.88 3.49
C LYS A 124 -13.17 7.05 2.86
N GLU A 125 -13.11 8.22 3.48
CA GLU A 125 -13.82 9.42 3.03
C GLU A 125 -13.34 9.95 1.67
N LYS A 126 -12.04 9.84 1.38
CA LYS A 126 -11.49 10.43 0.14
C LYS A 126 -11.32 9.42 -0.98
N ILE A 127 -10.94 8.18 -0.68
CA ILE A 127 -10.61 7.18 -1.70
C ILE A 127 -11.88 6.49 -2.23
N LEU A 128 -12.79 6.05 -1.34
CA LEU A 128 -13.96 5.27 -1.78
C LEU A 128 -14.93 6.06 -2.68
N PRO A 129 -15.27 7.34 -2.41
CA PRO A 129 -16.09 8.11 -3.33
C PRO A 129 -15.41 8.35 -4.69
N ARG A 130 -14.08 8.55 -4.69
CA ARG A 130 -13.31 8.71 -5.92
C ARG A 130 -13.28 7.41 -6.74
N ALA A 131 -13.16 6.25 -6.07
CA ALA A 131 -13.22 4.96 -6.75
C ALA A 131 -14.58 4.76 -7.45
N ARG A 132 -15.69 5.14 -6.80
CA ARG A 132 -17.02 5.10 -7.44
C ARG A 132 -17.12 6.04 -8.64
N LYS A 133 -16.60 7.27 -8.50
CA LYS A 133 -16.57 8.24 -9.60
C LYS A 133 -15.79 7.69 -10.80
N PHE A 134 -14.55 7.24 -10.60
CA PHE A 134 -13.73 6.70 -11.68
C PHE A 134 -14.28 5.39 -12.26
N ALA A 135 -15.02 4.60 -11.49
CA ALA A 135 -15.71 3.43 -12.03
C ALA A 135 -16.80 3.84 -13.04
N VAL A 136 -17.57 4.90 -12.75
CA VAL A 136 -18.53 5.48 -13.70
C VAL A 136 -17.81 6.01 -14.93
N ASP A 137 -16.73 6.77 -14.76
CA ASP A 137 -15.96 7.36 -15.86
C ASP A 137 -15.33 6.27 -16.77
N LEU A 138 -14.98 5.10 -16.21
CA LEU A 138 -14.48 3.92 -16.93
C LEU A 138 -15.57 3.00 -17.50
N GLY A 139 -16.83 3.21 -17.13
CA GLY A 139 -17.94 2.33 -17.52
C GLY A 139 -17.86 0.94 -16.88
N VAL A 140 -17.28 0.82 -15.66
CA VAL A 140 -17.13 -0.46 -14.93
C VAL A 140 -17.89 -0.45 -13.61
N ALA A 141 -18.21 -1.65 -13.12
CA ALA A 141 -18.79 -1.85 -11.81
C ALA A 141 -17.93 -2.82 -11.00
N PHE A 142 -17.81 -2.59 -9.70
CA PHE A 142 -17.14 -3.49 -8.77
C PHE A 142 -18.10 -3.97 -7.69
N ALA A 143 -17.88 -5.19 -7.18
CA ALA A 143 -18.74 -5.79 -6.17
C ALA A 143 -18.60 -5.07 -4.81
N ASN A 144 -17.38 -4.74 -4.42
CA ASN A 144 -17.08 -4.02 -3.18
C ASN A 144 -15.74 -3.30 -3.26
N ALA A 145 -15.62 -2.17 -2.55
CA ALA A 145 -14.35 -1.47 -2.36
C ALA A 145 -14.14 -1.18 -0.87
N ARG A 146 -12.95 -1.45 -0.35
CA ARG A 146 -12.61 -1.21 1.05
C ARG A 146 -11.20 -0.72 1.25
N ILE A 147 -11.01 0.02 2.34
CA ILE A 147 -9.69 0.39 2.84
C ILE A 147 -9.15 -0.76 3.71
N VAL A 148 -7.90 -1.12 3.48
CA VAL A 148 -7.21 -2.20 4.20
C VAL A 148 -5.85 -1.74 4.70
N ASP A 149 -5.33 -2.45 5.68
CA ASP A 149 -3.95 -2.36 6.10
C ASP A 149 -3.15 -3.51 5.47
N ASN A 150 -2.50 -3.21 4.35
CA ASN A 150 -1.66 -4.16 3.65
C ASN A 150 -0.28 -3.55 3.45
N ARG A 151 0.76 -4.14 4.02
CA ARG A 151 2.13 -3.63 3.94
C ARG A 151 2.74 -3.69 2.54
N TYR A 152 2.20 -4.51 1.62
CA TYR A 152 2.94 -4.88 0.41
C TYR A 152 2.29 -4.42 -0.90
N ARG A 153 1.14 -3.77 -0.84
CA ARG A 153 0.41 -3.33 -2.04
C ARG A 153 -0.35 -2.04 -1.77
N TRP A 154 -0.33 -1.15 -2.74
CA TRP A 154 -1.14 0.06 -2.68
C TRP A 154 -2.60 -0.22 -2.95
N GLY A 155 -2.88 -1.18 -3.84
CA GLY A 155 -4.20 -1.65 -4.15
C GLY A 155 -4.21 -3.11 -4.58
N SER A 156 -5.39 -3.66 -4.78
CA SER A 156 -5.60 -4.96 -5.42
C SER A 156 -7.03 -5.10 -5.91
N CYS A 157 -7.19 -5.66 -7.11
CA CYS A 157 -8.45 -6.15 -7.63
C CYS A 157 -8.46 -7.69 -7.57
N THR A 158 -9.57 -8.28 -7.16
CA THR A 158 -9.72 -9.74 -7.12
C THR A 158 -10.55 -10.23 -8.31
N THR A 159 -10.48 -11.52 -8.61
CA THR A 159 -11.30 -12.18 -9.65
C THR A 159 -12.81 -12.15 -9.37
N ARG A 160 -13.24 -11.66 -8.21
CA ARG A 160 -14.64 -11.43 -7.81
C ARG A 160 -14.96 -9.95 -7.76
N ASP A 161 -14.23 -9.11 -8.47
CA ASP A 161 -14.44 -7.66 -8.57
C ASP A 161 -14.44 -6.91 -7.24
N ASN A 162 -13.72 -7.45 -6.23
CA ASN A 162 -13.50 -6.74 -4.98
C ASN A 162 -12.20 -5.96 -5.06
N ILE A 163 -12.29 -4.66 -4.79
CA ILE A 163 -11.17 -3.76 -4.80
C ILE A 163 -10.75 -3.41 -3.38
N ARG A 164 -9.46 -3.35 -3.14
CA ARG A 164 -8.87 -2.98 -1.85
C ARG A 164 -7.85 -1.90 -2.07
N PHE A 165 -7.87 -0.86 -1.20
CA PHE A 165 -6.88 0.20 -1.20
C PHE A 165 -6.18 0.25 0.14
N ASN A 166 -4.86 0.40 0.13
CA ASN A 166 -4.08 0.60 1.34
C ASN A 166 -4.38 1.99 1.92
N TRP A 167 -4.68 2.06 3.21
CA TRP A 167 -4.95 3.33 3.89
C TRP A 167 -3.78 4.32 3.79
N ARG A 168 -2.54 3.81 3.70
CA ARG A 168 -1.34 4.66 3.59
C ARG A 168 -1.32 5.54 2.34
N LEU A 169 -2.11 5.19 1.32
CA LEU A 169 -2.27 6.03 0.12
C LEU A 169 -2.75 7.44 0.44
N ILE A 170 -3.48 7.64 1.55
CA ILE A 170 -3.94 8.98 1.94
C ILE A 170 -2.80 9.94 2.30
N LYS A 171 -1.62 9.41 2.58
CA LYS A 171 -0.40 10.20 2.77
C LYS A 171 0.13 10.75 1.43
N ALA A 172 -0.14 10.10 0.30
CA ALA A 172 0.31 10.51 -1.03
C ALA A 172 -0.48 11.70 -1.60
N PRO A 173 0.08 12.45 -2.57
CA PRO A 173 -0.67 13.45 -3.32
C PRO A 173 -1.88 12.84 -4.03
N MET A 174 -2.96 13.61 -4.15
CA MET A 174 -4.22 13.06 -4.71
C MET A 174 -4.08 12.52 -6.13
N TYR A 175 -3.22 13.07 -6.98
CA TYR A 175 -3.01 12.52 -8.32
C TYR A 175 -2.35 11.13 -8.31
N VAL A 176 -1.60 10.80 -7.25
CA VAL A 176 -1.03 9.46 -7.02
C VAL A 176 -2.13 8.49 -6.54
N VAL A 177 -2.99 8.97 -5.63
CA VAL A 177 -4.17 8.22 -5.17
C VAL A 177 -5.07 7.88 -6.37
N ASP A 178 -5.36 8.87 -7.21
CA ASP A 178 -6.18 8.70 -8.41
C ASP A 178 -5.59 7.68 -9.38
N TYR A 179 -4.28 7.76 -9.63
CA TYR A 179 -3.58 6.78 -10.45
C TYR A 179 -3.75 5.34 -9.92
N VAL A 180 -3.58 5.13 -8.61
CA VAL A 180 -3.74 3.79 -8.01
C VAL A 180 -5.19 3.32 -8.10
N ILE A 181 -6.16 4.20 -7.88
CA ILE A 181 -7.58 3.87 -8.04
C ILE A 181 -7.87 3.43 -9.47
N ILE A 182 -7.46 4.21 -10.46
CA ILE A 182 -7.67 3.91 -11.88
C ILE A 182 -6.95 2.60 -12.27
N HIS A 183 -5.75 2.36 -11.75
CA HIS A 183 -5.00 1.12 -11.97
C HIS A 183 -5.79 -0.11 -11.51
N GLU A 184 -6.33 -0.08 -10.30
CA GLU A 184 -7.11 -1.21 -9.76
C GLU A 184 -8.46 -1.39 -10.48
N LEU A 185 -9.11 -0.29 -10.89
CA LEU A 185 -10.33 -0.34 -11.68
C LEU A 185 -10.09 -0.87 -13.10
N ALA A 186 -8.94 -0.55 -13.70
CA ALA A 186 -8.58 -1.06 -15.03
C ALA A 186 -8.46 -2.59 -15.06
N HIS A 187 -8.15 -3.23 -13.93
CA HIS A 187 -8.14 -4.69 -13.81
C HIS A 187 -9.52 -5.34 -13.98
N LEU A 188 -10.60 -4.59 -13.86
CA LEU A 188 -11.97 -5.07 -14.18
C LEU A 188 -12.17 -5.22 -15.70
N LEU A 189 -11.40 -4.51 -16.53
CA LEU A 189 -11.44 -4.58 -18.00
C LEU A 189 -10.33 -5.46 -18.58
N GLU A 190 -9.17 -5.47 -17.92
CA GLU A 190 -7.99 -6.18 -18.39
C GLU A 190 -7.20 -6.73 -17.19
N ALA A 191 -7.25 -8.03 -17.00
CA ALA A 191 -6.66 -8.67 -15.80
C ALA A 191 -5.14 -8.56 -15.72
N ASN A 192 -4.45 -8.46 -16.86
CA ASN A 192 -3.00 -8.43 -16.96
C ASN A 192 -2.50 -7.06 -17.43
N HIS A 193 -1.27 -6.71 -17.07
CA HIS A 193 -0.63 -5.45 -17.45
C HIS A 193 -0.15 -5.44 -18.91
N THR A 194 -1.07 -5.75 -19.85
CA THR A 194 -0.83 -5.74 -21.30
C THR A 194 -0.73 -4.29 -21.83
N PRO A 195 -0.32 -4.05 -23.08
CA PRO A 195 -0.42 -2.73 -23.71
C PRO A 195 -1.83 -2.14 -23.63
N ARG A 196 -2.88 -2.97 -23.77
CA ARG A 196 -4.28 -2.56 -23.64
C ARG A 196 -4.58 -2.04 -22.24
N PHE A 197 -4.12 -2.73 -21.19
CA PHE A 197 -4.24 -2.26 -19.80
C PHE A 197 -3.64 -0.86 -19.63
N TRP A 198 -2.40 -0.66 -20.07
CA TRP A 198 -1.71 0.61 -19.91
C TRP A 198 -2.35 1.75 -20.71
N ASN A 199 -2.95 1.45 -21.87
CA ASN A 199 -3.72 2.42 -22.64
C ASN A 199 -4.96 2.88 -21.89
N ILE A 200 -5.70 1.96 -21.24
CA ILE A 200 -6.85 2.28 -20.40
C ILE A 200 -6.42 3.21 -19.24
N VAL A 201 -5.37 2.82 -18.51
CA VAL A 201 -4.88 3.62 -17.37
C VAL A 201 -4.42 5.01 -17.83
N ARG A 202 -3.68 5.10 -18.94
CA ARG A 202 -3.16 6.37 -19.46
C ARG A 202 -4.27 7.32 -19.91
N ALA A 203 -5.31 6.80 -20.54
CA ALA A 203 -6.45 7.59 -20.98
C ALA A 203 -7.18 8.26 -19.81
N GLN A 204 -7.31 7.57 -18.67
CA GLN A 204 -8.01 8.06 -17.48
C GLN A 204 -7.10 8.78 -16.48
N SER A 205 -5.80 8.55 -16.53
CA SER A 205 -4.81 9.17 -15.64
C SER A 205 -3.72 9.90 -16.45
N PRO A 206 -3.96 11.14 -16.90
CA PRO A 206 -2.96 11.90 -17.67
C PRO A 206 -1.63 12.12 -16.92
N LYS A 207 -1.66 12.02 -15.58
CA LYS A 207 -0.48 12.15 -14.72
C LYS A 207 0.12 10.78 -14.32
N MET A 208 -0.20 9.70 -15.05
CA MET A 208 0.24 8.34 -14.74
C MET A 208 1.75 8.24 -14.52
N ASP A 209 2.55 8.75 -15.46
CA ASP A 209 4.01 8.62 -15.39
C ASP A 209 4.58 9.40 -14.20
N LYS A 210 4.04 10.61 -13.93
CA LYS A 210 4.38 11.40 -12.74
C LYS A 210 3.99 10.67 -11.45
N ALA A 211 2.85 10.00 -11.42
CA ALA A 211 2.40 9.25 -10.24
C ALA A 211 3.27 8.01 -9.99
N LYS A 212 3.64 7.29 -11.04
CA LYS A 212 4.58 6.16 -10.98
C LYS A 212 5.94 6.59 -10.45
N GLN A 213 6.48 7.68 -10.99
CA GLN A 213 7.75 8.23 -10.55
C GLN A 213 7.69 8.66 -9.08
N TRP A 214 6.63 9.35 -8.68
CA TRP A 214 6.45 9.74 -7.29
C TRP A 214 6.40 8.54 -6.33
N LEU A 215 5.67 7.47 -6.69
CA LEU A 215 5.62 6.23 -5.89
C LEU A 215 6.97 5.53 -5.84
N LEU A 216 7.76 5.60 -6.89
CA LEU A 216 9.11 5.06 -6.94
C LEU A 216 10.02 5.79 -5.94
N GLU A 217 9.97 7.12 -5.94
CA GLU A 217 10.84 7.98 -5.12
C GLU A 217 10.38 8.05 -3.65
N ASN A 218 9.07 8.08 -3.41
CA ASN A 218 8.49 8.42 -2.10
C ASN A 218 7.69 7.27 -1.46
N GLY A 219 7.54 6.12 -2.12
CA GLY A 219 6.71 5.03 -1.61
C GLY A 219 7.18 4.53 -0.24
N GLN A 220 8.48 4.56 0.05
CA GLN A 220 9.03 4.17 1.35
C GLN A 220 8.50 5.06 2.49
N ILE A 221 8.39 6.37 2.26
CA ILE A 221 7.88 7.33 3.26
C ILE A 221 6.42 7.01 3.64
N LEU A 222 5.62 6.49 2.68
CA LEU A 222 4.25 6.09 2.97
C LEU A 222 4.18 4.91 3.95
N GLU A 223 5.20 4.05 3.95
CA GLU A 223 5.28 2.87 4.82
C GLU A 223 5.89 3.15 6.19
N GLU A 224 6.37 4.37 6.41
CA GLU A 224 6.86 4.82 7.71
C GLU A 224 5.85 4.46 8.81
N GLU A 225 6.31 3.77 9.85
CA GLU A 225 5.46 3.35 10.96
C GLU A 225 4.98 4.58 11.75
N ILE A 226 3.69 4.59 12.01
CA ILE A 226 3.04 5.58 12.86
C ILE A 226 2.95 4.98 14.25
#